data_40faa0e857da3084c8cb852373f103ab
#
_entry.id   40faa0e857da3084c8cb852373f103ab
#
_cell.length_a   1.000
_cell.length_b   1.000
_cell.length_c   1.000
_cell.angle_alpha   90.00
_cell.angle_beta   90.00
_cell.angle_gamma   90.00
#
_symmetry.space_group_name_H-M   'P 1'
#
loop_
_entity.id
_entity.type
_entity.pdbx_description
1 polymer ?
#
loop_
_entity_poly.entity_id
_entity_poly.type
_entity_poly.pdbx_seq_one_letter_code
_entity_poly.pdbx_strand_id
1 'polypeptide(L)'
;AFATTLDAAAHGKTSAGPVGNRMYFNSDTMVHRRATYAVVIRMRSKKTVAARCINGACLKAQHVADGAIHVYPTDSAAARFLSMPAVWDWHSLPGITAATDSPFFACDPKISEALGYQWPLRMPGGSFVGGASDGSVGAAAMQFGHGGGLLPQTGLVLSRSHFLFDDTIVVLGAGLSSKTP
;
A
#
# COMPACT_ATOMS: atom_id res chain seq x y z
N ALA A 1 -5.49 21.08 -19.91
CA ALA A 1 -4.71 20.83 -18.67
C ALA A 1 -3.62 19.78 -18.89
N PHE A 2 -3.93 18.56 -19.34
CA PHE A 2 -2.92 17.49 -19.52
C PHE A 2 -1.89 17.83 -20.61
N ALA A 3 -2.34 18.32 -21.76
CA ALA A 3 -1.46 18.73 -22.85
C ALA A 3 -0.52 19.87 -22.44
N THR A 4 -1.01 20.82 -21.66
CA THR A 4 -0.20 21.96 -21.15
C THR A 4 0.88 21.47 -20.16
N THR A 5 0.59 20.43 -19.37
CA THR A 5 1.56 19.84 -18.45
C THR A 5 2.65 19.09 -19.21
N LEU A 6 2.30 18.36 -20.27
CA LEU A 6 3.27 17.66 -21.13
C LEU A 6 4.19 18.63 -21.87
N ASP A 7 3.63 19.71 -22.41
CA ASP A 7 4.41 20.74 -23.10
C ASP A 7 5.40 21.43 -22.14
N ALA A 8 4.95 21.76 -20.92
CA ALA A 8 5.83 22.31 -19.89
C ALA A 8 6.96 21.35 -19.51
N ALA A 9 6.69 20.05 -19.41
CA ALA A 9 7.70 19.03 -19.13
C ALA A 9 8.70 18.88 -20.28
N ALA A 10 8.24 18.92 -21.53
CA ALA A 10 9.09 18.89 -22.72
C ALA A 10 10.08 20.07 -22.81
N HIS A 11 9.71 21.21 -22.23
CA HIS A 11 10.55 22.40 -22.16
C HIS A 11 11.32 22.56 -20.84
N GLY A 12 11.44 21.48 -20.04
CA GLY A 12 12.21 21.47 -18.80
C GLY A 12 11.57 22.29 -17.66
N LYS A 13 10.32 22.71 -17.81
CA LYS A 13 9.57 23.37 -16.74
C LYS A 13 8.94 22.31 -15.83
N THR A 14 9.45 22.18 -14.62
CA THR A 14 8.80 21.38 -13.58
C THR A 14 7.51 22.07 -13.15
N SER A 15 6.37 21.56 -13.56
CA SER A 15 5.11 21.99 -12.95
C SER A 15 4.98 21.35 -11.57
N ALA A 16 4.64 22.14 -10.57
CA ALA A 16 4.15 21.58 -9.31
C ALA A 16 2.95 20.68 -9.65
N GLY A 17 3.05 19.39 -9.36
CA GLY A 17 1.95 18.47 -9.65
C GLY A 17 0.70 18.85 -8.86
N PRO A 18 -0.47 18.35 -9.23
CA PRO A 18 -1.73 18.72 -8.61
C PRO A 18 -1.73 18.42 -7.10
N VAL A 19 -2.07 19.42 -6.30
CA VAL A 19 -2.35 19.27 -4.88
C VAL A 19 -3.76 18.70 -4.73
N GLY A 20 -3.96 17.80 -3.79
CA GLY A 20 -5.28 17.23 -3.51
C GLY A 20 -5.22 15.83 -2.91
N ASN A 21 -6.40 15.29 -2.69
CA ASN A 21 -6.61 13.92 -2.22
C ASN A 21 -7.47 13.15 -3.23
N ARG A 22 -7.14 11.88 -3.45
CA ARG A 22 -7.91 11.04 -4.37
C ARG A 22 -7.84 9.56 -4.00
N MET A 23 -9.00 8.91 -4.01
CA MET A 23 -9.11 7.45 -3.94
C MET A 23 -9.17 6.85 -5.35
N TYR A 24 -8.31 5.90 -5.61
CA TYR A 24 -8.27 5.09 -6.83
C TYR A 24 -8.84 3.70 -6.53
N PHE A 25 -10.15 3.55 -6.74
CA PHE A 25 -10.90 2.34 -6.37
C PHE A 25 -10.47 1.07 -7.12
N ASN A 26 -9.96 1.20 -8.34
CA ASN A 26 -9.51 0.05 -9.13
C ASN A 26 -8.17 -0.54 -8.65
N SER A 27 -7.39 0.23 -7.91
CA SER A 27 -6.09 -0.17 -7.39
C SER A 27 -6.04 -0.19 -5.86
N ASP A 28 -7.16 0.05 -5.18
CA ASP A 28 -7.27 0.16 -3.73
C ASP A 28 -6.21 1.10 -3.13
N THR A 29 -5.98 2.23 -3.79
CA THR A 29 -4.91 3.15 -3.45
C THR A 29 -5.46 4.54 -3.19
N MET A 30 -5.08 5.16 -2.08
CA MET A 30 -5.34 6.58 -1.83
C MET A 30 -4.06 7.37 -2.00
N VAL A 31 -4.15 8.47 -2.73
CA VAL A 31 -3.06 9.43 -2.92
C VAL A 31 -3.47 10.76 -2.32
N HIS A 32 -2.61 11.29 -1.49
CA HIS A 32 -2.75 12.61 -0.88
C HIS A 32 -1.49 13.42 -1.18
N ARG A 33 -1.64 14.51 -1.92
CA ARG A 33 -0.52 15.33 -2.36
C ARG A 33 -0.67 16.77 -1.87
N ARG A 34 0.43 17.27 -1.35
CA ARG A 34 0.63 18.65 -0.93
C ARG A 34 1.80 19.28 -1.69
N ALA A 35 2.04 20.54 -1.45
CA ALA A 35 3.13 21.26 -2.14
C ALA A 35 4.51 20.65 -1.84
N THR A 36 4.72 20.17 -0.62
CA THR A 36 6.02 19.71 -0.12
C THR A 36 6.13 18.18 0.03
N TYR A 37 5.04 17.44 -0.11
CA TYR A 37 5.06 15.99 0.00
C TYR A 37 3.89 15.32 -0.73
N ALA A 38 4.02 14.05 -0.97
CA ALA A 38 2.92 13.18 -1.38
C ALA A 38 2.88 11.94 -0.48
N VAL A 39 1.69 11.47 -0.19
CA VAL A 39 1.47 10.22 0.54
C VAL A 39 0.69 9.27 -0.33
N VAL A 40 1.14 8.04 -0.39
CA VAL A 40 0.44 6.94 -1.05
C VAL A 40 0.13 5.89 -0.02
N ILE A 41 -1.15 5.57 0.14
CA ILE A 41 -1.61 4.47 0.98
C ILE A 41 -2.07 3.36 0.06
N ARG A 42 -1.36 2.24 0.12
CA ARG A 42 -1.69 1.08 -0.69
C ARG A 42 -2.40 0.03 0.16
N MET A 43 -3.60 -0.29 -0.26
CA MET A 43 -4.46 -1.29 0.37
C MET A 43 -4.72 -2.43 -0.61
N ARG A 44 -5.40 -3.48 -0.16
CA ARG A 44 -5.82 -4.59 -1.00
C ARG A 44 -7.17 -5.15 -0.61
N SER A 45 -7.92 -5.55 -1.60
CA SER A 45 -9.17 -6.26 -1.49
C SER A 45 -9.12 -7.58 -2.26
N LYS A 46 -10.23 -8.27 -2.35
CA LYS A 46 -10.37 -9.44 -3.23
C LYS A 46 -10.16 -9.12 -4.72
N LYS A 47 -10.20 -7.85 -5.11
CA LYS A 47 -10.05 -7.39 -6.50
C LYS A 47 -8.61 -7.08 -6.88
N THR A 48 -7.79 -6.73 -5.90
CA THR A 48 -6.42 -6.27 -6.14
C THR A 48 -5.39 -7.30 -5.69
N VAL A 49 -4.23 -7.27 -6.33
CA VAL A 49 -3.11 -8.15 -6.00
C VAL A 49 -2.23 -7.46 -4.97
N ALA A 50 -1.94 -8.13 -3.87
CA ALA A 50 -1.09 -7.58 -2.80
C ALA A 50 0.35 -7.37 -3.26
N ALA A 51 0.91 -8.40 -3.85
CA ALA A 51 2.26 -8.39 -4.41
C ALA A 51 2.26 -9.25 -5.68
N ARG A 52 3.17 -8.96 -6.57
CA ARG A 52 3.35 -9.72 -7.81
C ARG A 52 4.76 -10.24 -7.87
N CYS A 53 4.89 -11.55 -7.83
CA CYS A 53 6.15 -12.24 -7.99
C CYS A 53 6.33 -12.60 -9.46
N ILE A 54 7.18 -11.89 -10.19
CA ILE A 54 7.45 -12.14 -11.60
C ILE A 54 8.96 -12.19 -11.80
N ASN A 55 9.44 -13.24 -12.45
CA ASN A 55 10.84 -13.39 -12.85
C ASN A 55 11.85 -13.18 -11.70
N GLY A 56 11.51 -13.64 -10.50
CA GLY A 56 12.36 -13.46 -9.32
C GLY A 56 12.35 -12.04 -8.72
N ALA A 57 11.51 -11.13 -9.23
CA ALA A 57 11.34 -9.81 -8.66
C ALA A 57 10.28 -9.78 -7.56
N CYS A 58 10.33 -8.75 -6.70
CA CYS A 58 9.35 -8.51 -5.63
C CYS A 58 9.27 -9.60 -4.56
N LEU A 59 10.36 -10.30 -4.29
CA LEU A 59 10.43 -11.41 -3.33
C LEU A 59 10.00 -11.02 -1.91
N LYS A 60 10.19 -9.76 -1.53
CA LYS A 60 9.92 -9.24 -0.19
C LYS A 60 8.67 -8.35 -0.12
N ALA A 61 7.94 -8.17 -1.22
CA ALA A 61 6.88 -7.16 -1.33
C ALA A 61 5.51 -7.62 -0.80
N GLN A 62 5.44 -8.69 -0.03
CA GLN A 62 4.18 -9.30 0.45
C GLN A 62 3.28 -8.34 1.23
N HIS A 63 3.86 -7.39 1.94
CA HIS A 63 3.12 -6.45 2.81
C HIS A 63 2.92 -5.05 2.20
N VAL A 64 3.35 -4.81 0.97
CA VAL A 64 3.26 -3.46 0.36
C VAL A 64 1.83 -2.96 0.15
N ALA A 65 0.86 -3.86 0.16
CA ALA A 65 -0.56 -3.52 0.03
C ALA A 65 -1.37 -3.78 1.31
N ASP A 66 -0.71 -3.91 2.45
CA ASP A 66 -1.36 -4.15 3.75
C ASP A 66 -1.63 -2.85 4.51
N GLY A 67 -1.97 -1.78 3.79
CA GLY A 67 -2.14 -0.43 4.34
C GLY A 67 -0.81 0.31 4.46
N ALA A 68 0.21 -0.10 3.70
CA ALA A 68 1.51 0.56 3.70
C ALA A 68 1.39 2.03 3.30
N ILE A 69 2.06 2.88 4.07
CA ILE A 69 2.08 4.33 3.90
C ILE A 69 3.44 4.72 3.37
N HIS A 70 3.46 5.23 2.15
CA HIS A 70 4.68 5.75 1.53
C HIS A 70 4.60 7.26 1.48
N VAL A 71 5.55 7.93 2.13
CA VAL A 71 5.69 9.39 2.12
C VAL A 71 6.82 9.78 1.17
N TYR A 72 6.50 10.56 0.17
CA TYR A 72 7.44 11.05 -0.84
C TYR A 72 7.60 12.57 -0.66
N PRO A 73 8.71 13.03 -0.07
CA PRO A 73 9.02 14.46 -0.06
C PRO A 73 9.25 14.96 -1.49
N THR A 74 8.92 16.22 -1.76
CA THR A 74 9.08 16.82 -3.10
C THR A 74 10.40 17.53 -3.29
N ASP A 75 11.25 17.56 -2.26
CA ASP A 75 12.58 18.15 -2.26
C ASP A 75 13.69 17.15 -2.63
N SER A 76 14.93 17.52 -2.43
CA SER A 76 16.11 16.67 -2.67
C SER A 76 16.13 15.36 -1.87
N ALA A 77 15.31 15.25 -0.81
CA ALA A 77 15.18 14.00 -0.05
C ALA A 77 14.46 12.90 -0.85
N ALA A 78 13.70 13.25 -1.89
CA ALA A 78 13.05 12.28 -2.76
C ALA A 78 14.05 11.30 -3.41
N ALA A 79 15.23 11.78 -3.81
CA ALA A 79 16.27 10.92 -4.39
C ALA A 79 16.81 9.90 -3.38
N ARG A 80 16.95 10.29 -2.11
CA ARG A 80 17.35 9.38 -1.02
C ARG A 80 16.28 8.35 -0.76
N PHE A 81 15.01 8.73 -0.77
CA PHE A 81 13.90 7.81 -0.57
C PHE A 81 13.91 6.67 -1.60
N LEU A 82 14.24 6.94 -2.85
CA LEU A 82 14.30 5.93 -3.92
C LEU A 82 15.42 4.89 -3.70
N SER A 83 16.47 5.21 -2.94
CA SER A 83 17.55 4.26 -2.60
C SER A 83 17.28 3.45 -1.34
N MET A 84 16.32 3.85 -0.50
CA MET A 84 16.04 3.21 0.78
C MET A 84 15.41 1.79 0.70
N PRO A 85 14.68 1.38 -0.35
CA PRO A 85 14.09 0.05 -0.41
C PRO A 85 15.08 -1.11 -0.21
N ALA A 86 16.34 -0.90 -0.54
CA ALA A 86 17.40 -1.90 -0.33
C ALA A 86 17.68 -2.21 1.15
N VAL A 87 17.39 -1.24 2.05
CA VAL A 87 17.65 -1.34 3.49
C VAL A 87 16.39 -1.42 4.34
N TRP A 88 15.21 -1.44 3.73
CA TRP A 88 13.95 -1.54 4.46
C TRP A 88 13.79 -2.90 5.14
N ASP A 89 13.26 -2.88 6.34
CA ASP A 89 12.63 -4.06 6.91
C ASP A 89 11.24 -4.25 6.26
N TRP A 90 11.16 -5.18 5.33
CA TRP A 90 9.95 -5.45 4.56
C TRP A 90 8.84 -6.11 5.37
N HIS A 91 9.12 -6.59 6.60
CA HIS A 91 8.09 -7.03 7.55
C HIS A 91 7.51 -5.88 8.37
N SER A 92 8.21 -4.75 8.45
CA SER A 92 7.85 -3.61 9.31
C SER A 92 7.71 -2.32 8.52
N LEU A 93 7.06 -2.38 7.35
CA LEU A 93 6.80 -1.19 6.55
C LEU A 93 5.90 -0.19 7.31
N PRO A 94 6.09 1.12 7.15
CA PRO A 94 5.22 2.11 7.78
C PRO A 94 3.74 1.86 7.45
N GLY A 95 2.90 1.86 8.48
CA GLY A 95 1.46 1.74 8.33
C GLY A 95 0.92 0.32 8.25
N ILE A 96 1.74 -0.73 8.19
CA ILE A 96 1.26 -2.10 8.19
C ILE A 96 1.10 -2.68 9.61
N THR A 97 0.38 -3.77 9.69
CA THR A 97 0.39 -4.69 10.83
C THR A 97 0.61 -6.10 10.27
N ALA A 98 1.68 -6.74 10.65
CA ALA A 98 2.06 -8.06 10.19
C ALA A 98 2.56 -8.91 11.35
N ALA A 99 2.49 -10.22 11.21
CA ALA A 99 3.18 -11.11 12.13
C ALA A 99 4.69 -11.04 11.84
N THR A 100 5.48 -10.87 12.88
CA THR A 100 6.93 -10.67 12.77
C THR A 100 7.70 -11.93 12.34
N ASP A 101 7.09 -13.08 12.54
CA ASP A 101 7.62 -14.41 12.20
C ASP A 101 7.14 -14.93 10.84
N SER A 102 6.36 -14.14 10.11
CA SER A 102 5.89 -14.52 8.77
C SER A 102 7.05 -14.71 7.80
N PRO A 103 7.22 -15.88 7.21
CA PRO A 103 8.26 -16.08 6.22
C PRO A 103 7.99 -15.23 4.97
N PHE A 104 9.04 -14.75 4.31
CA PHE A 104 8.88 -14.19 2.97
C PHE A 104 8.48 -15.28 1.98
N PHE A 105 7.59 -14.95 1.06
CA PHE A 105 7.22 -15.89 0.01
C PHE A 105 8.39 -16.09 -0.94
N ALA A 106 8.74 -17.35 -1.16
CA ALA A 106 9.51 -17.67 -2.33
C ALA A 106 8.63 -17.47 -3.57
N CYS A 107 9.20 -16.88 -4.62
CA CYS A 107 8.56 -16.78 -5.94
C CYS A 107 8.53 -18.13 -6.67
N ASP A 108 8.22 -19.19 -5.96
CA ASP A 108 8.09 -20.54 -6.50
C ASP A 108 6.60 -20.88 -6.64
N PRO A 109 6.13 -21.21 -7.86
CA PRO A 109 4.75 -21.63 -8.08
C PRO A 109 4.31 -22.77 -7.17
N LYS A 110 5.18 -23.75 -6.93
CA LYS A 110 4.87 -24.92 -6.09
C LYS A 110 4.73 -24.54 -4.62
N ILE A 111 5.57 -23.63 -4.12
CA ILE A 111 5.47 -23.14 -2.75
C ILE A 111 4.21 -22.29 -2.60
N SER A 112 3.90 -21.46 -3.60
CA SER A 112 2.68 -20.65 -3.61
C SER A 112 1.43 -21.52 -3.55
N GLU A 113 1.39 -22.59 -4.32
CA GLU A 113 0.30 -23.56 -4.34
C GLU A 113 0.19 -24.32 -3.00
N ALA A 114 1.30 -24.79 -2.46
CA ALA A 114 1.35 -25.47 -1.17
C ALA A 114 0.89 -24.58 0.00
N LEU A 115 1.08 -23.27 -0.11
CA LEU A 115 0.61 -22.28 0.86
C LEU A 115 -0.82 -21.78 0.56
N GLY A 116 -1.50 -22.36 -0.43
CA GLY A 116 -2.87 -22.00 -0.79
C GLY A 116 -3.00 -20.69 -1.58
N TYR A 117 -1.93 -20.21 -2.20
CA TYR A 117 -1.98 -19.04 -3.07
C TYR A 117 -2.19 -19.41 -4.53
N GLN A 118 -3.03 -18.62 -5.22
CA GLN A 118 -3.17 -18.75 -6.66
C GLN A 118 -1.98 -18.07 -7.38
N TRP A 119 -1.44 -18.75 -8.36
CA TRP A 119 -0.48 -18.16 -9.28
C TRP A 119 -1.18 -17.34 -10.40
N PRO A 120 -0.73 -16.14 -10.78
CA PRO A 120 0.30 -15.33 -10.11
C PRO A 120 -0.15 -14.93 -8.70
N LEU A 121 0.76 -14.81 -7.78
CA LEU A 121 0.53 -14.73 -6.33
C LEU A 121 -0.58 -13.73 -5.99
N ARG A 122 -1.79 -14.21 -5.88
CA ARG A 122 -2.96 -13.44 -5.46
C ARG A 122 -3.19 -13.73 -3.97
N MET A 123 -2.68 -12.86 -3.15
CA MET A 123 -3.04 -12.89 -1.73
C MET A 123 -4.47 -12.35 -1.62
N PRO A 124 -5.41 -13.15 -1.13
CA PRO A 124 -6.76 -12.65 -0.93
C PRO A 124 -6.72 -11.48 0.05
N GLY A 125 -7.28 -10.37 -0.36
CA GLY A 125 -7.50 -9.22 0.50
C GLY A 125 -8.68 -9.42 1.43
N GLY A 126 -8.86 -8.49 2.35
CA GLY A 126 -10.04 -8.41 3.19
C GLY A 126 -11.33 -8.21 2.39
N SER A 127 -12.45 -8.35 3.08
CA SER A 127 -13.77 -8.18 2.48
C SER A 127 -14.09 -6.73 2.11
N PHE A 128 -13.39 -5.79 2.70
CA PHE A 128 -13.64 -4.36 2.52
C PHE A 128 -12.35 -3.57 2.32
N VAL A 129 -12.32 -2.78 1.27
CA VAL A 129 -11.44 -1.64 1.06
C VAL A 129 -12.25 -0.53 0.43
N GLY A 130 -12.10 0.68 0.92
CA GLY A 130 -12.79 1.84 0.40
C GLY A 130 -12.22 3.14 0.92
N GLY A 131 -12.80 4.22 0.45
CA GLY A 131 -12.43 5.56 0.90
C GLY A 131 -13.37 6.60 0.36
N ALA A 132 -13.27 7.78 0.92
CA ALA A 132 -13.97 8.99 0.47
C ALA A 132 -12.96 10.14 0.39
N SER A 133 -13.20 11.05 -0.55
CA SER A 133 -12.37 12.24 -0.73
C SER A 133 -13.25 13.37 -1.24
N ASP A 134 -13.03 14.55 -0.72
CA ASP A 134 -13.63 15.79 -1.23
C ASP A 134 -12.74 16.50 -2.26
N GLY A 135 -11.59 15.89 -2.60
CA GLY A 135 -10.58 16.44 -3.49
C GLY A 135 -9.44 17.15 -2.75
N SER A 136 -9.62 17.51 -1.49
CA SER A 136 -8.60 18.15 -0.65
C SER A 136 -8.15 17.23 0.48
N VAL A 137 -9.08 16.73 1.26
CA VAL A 137 -8.87 15.77 2.34
C VAL A 137 -9.54 14.45 2.03
N GLY A 138 -9.23 13.41 2.78
CA GLY A 138 -9.84 12.11 2.54
C GLY A 138 -9.67 11.12 3.66
N ALA A 139 -10.47 10.07 3.58
CA ALA A 139 -10.39 8.93 4.47
C ALA A 139 -10.36 7.63 3.65
N ALA A 140 -9.54 6.69 4.06
CA ALA A 140 -9.49 5.36 3.49
C ALA A 140 -9.54 4.31 4.60
N ALA A 141 -10.16 3.17 4.33
CA ALA A 141 -10.24 2.09 5.30
C ALA A 141 -10.14 0.73 4.63
N MET A 142 -9.62 -0.24 5.38
CA MET A 142 -9.55 -1.63 4.96
C MET A 142 -9.84 -2.57 6.14
N GLN A 143 -10.42 -3.69 5.81
CA GLN A 143 -10.52 -4.85 6.72
C GLN A 143 -9.54 -5.93 6.28
N PHE A 144 -8.83 -6.45 7.25
CA PHE A 144 -7.73 -7.35 7.07
C PHE A 144 -8.07 -8.69 7.73
N GLY A 145 -7.87 -9.80 7.05
CA GLY A 145 -8.14 -11.13 7.60
C GLY A 145 -9.60 -11.53 7.72
N HIS A 146 -10.56 -10.64 7.54
CA HIS A 146 -11.97 -10.98 7.53
C HIS A 146 -12.37 -11.75 6.26
N GLY A 147 -12.65 -13.03 6.38
CA GLY A 147 -13.26 -13.82 5.31
C GLY A 147 -12.33 -14.38 4.24
N GLY A 148 -11.08 -14.52 4.52
CA GLY A 148 -10.11 -15.15 3.62
C GLY A 148 -8.70 -14.83 4.06
N GLY A 149 -8.09 -15.78 4.72
CA GLY A 149 -6.82 -15.59 5.40
C GLY A 149 -5.75 -14.95 4.56
N LEU A 150 -5.12 -13.99 5.13
CA LEU A 150 -3.96 -13.37 4.58
C LEU A 150 -2.79 -14.28 4.54
N LEU A 151 -2.58 -14.95 5.57
CA LEU A 151 -1.72 -16.09 5.71
C LEU A 151 -2.56 -17.10 6.48
N PRO A 152 -2.81 -18.28 5.94
CA PRO A 152 -3.53 -19.33 6.68
C PRO A 152 -2.92 -19.58 8.05
N GLN A 153 -1.70 -19.14 8.25
CA GLN A 153 -0.87 -19.43 9.40
C GLN A 153 -1.01 -18.45 10.56
N THR A 154 -1.32 -17.16 10.31
CA THR A 154 -1.33 -16.19 11.42
C THR A 154 -2.73 -15.88 11.97
N GLY A 155 -3.77 -16.09 11.18
CA GLY A 155 -5.13 -15.74 11.59
C GLY A 155 -5.32 -14.29 12.01
N LEU A 156 -4.43 -13.41 11.59
CA LEU A 156 -4.43 -11.98 11.94
C LEU A 156 -5.65 -11.28 11.35
N VAL A 157 -6.38 -10.58 12.20
CA VAL A 157 -7.60 -9.84 11.84
C VAL A 157 -7.49 -8.43 12.40
N LEU A 158 -7.81 -7.44 11.62
CA LEU A 158 -7.95 -6.05 12.09
C LEU A 158 -8.75 -5.20 11.08
N SER A 159 -9.29 -4.10 11.56
CA SER A 159 -9.77 -3.00 10.74
C SER A 159 -8.82 -1.82 10.88
N ARG A 160 -8.51 -1.17 9.77
CA ARG A 160 -7.62 0.00 9.74
C ARG A 160 -8.26 1.12 8.96
N SER A 161 -8.12 2.34 9.49
CA SER A 161 -8.58 3.56 8.86
C SER A 161 -7.45 4.59 8.81
N HIS A 162 -7.43 5.35 7.73
CA HIS A 162 -6.47 6.42 7.49
C HIS A 162 -7.26 7.68 7.20
N PHE A 163 -6.95 8.75 7.90
CA PHE A 163 -7.54 10.07 7.70
C PHE A 163 -6.42 11.03 7.29
N LEU A 164 -6.59 11.69 6.15
CA LEU A 164 -5.59 12.55 5.55
C LEU A 164 -6.12 13.97 5.49
N PHE A 165 -5.53 14.81 6.29
CA PHE A 165 -5.79 16.25 6.38
C PHE A 165 -4.68 17.03 5.69
N ASP A 166 -4.63 18.36 5.84
CA ASP A 166 -3.65 19.17 5.13
C ASP A 166 -2.20 18.76 5.38
N ASP A 167 -1.80 18.66 6.64
CA ASP A 167 -0.44 18.34 7.09
C ASP A 167 -0.38 17.16 8.06
N THR A 168 -1.52 16.52 8.30
CA THR A 168 -1.66 15.50 9.33
C THR A 168 -2.28 14.24 8.75
N ILE A 169 -1.69 13.10 9.08
CA ILE A 169 -2.22 11.77 8.76
C ILE A 169 -2.49 11.06 10.08
N VAL A 170 -3.74 10.65 10.27
CA VAL A 170 -4.16 9.87 11.44
C VAL A 170 -4.43 8.44 11.00
N VAL A 171 -3.82 7.49 11.68
CA VAL A 171 -4.00 6.06 11.42
C VAL A 171 -4.62 5.42 12.66
N LEU A 172 -5.74 4.76 12.48
CA LEU A 172 -6.45 4.05 13.53
C LEU A 172 -6.53 2.57 13.22
N GLY A 173 -6.34 1.76 14.24
CA GLY A 173 -6.53 0.31 14.19
C GLY A 173 -7.56 -0.14 15.21
N ALA A 174 -8.41 -1.10 14.85
CA ALA A 174 -9.41 -1.67 15.72
C ALA A 174 -9.57 -3.17 15.47
N GLY A 175 -10.01 -3.90 16.49
CA GLY A 175 -10.32 -5.32 16.39
C GLY A 175 -9.11 -6.20 16.07
N LEU A 176 -7.92 -5.80 16.52
CA LEU A 176 -6.70 -6.59 16.35
C LEU A 176 -6.82 -7.90 17.14
N SER A 177 -6.76 -9.01 16.43
CA SER A 177 -6.72 -10.34 17.02
C SER A 177 -5.89 -11.30 16.16
N SER A 178 -5.34 -12.33 16.79
CA SER A 178 -4.64 -13.43 16.12
C SER A 178 -5.17 -14.76 16.65
N LYS A 179 -5.24 -15.78 15.80
CA LYS A 179 -5.59 -17.14 16.21
C LYS A 179 -4.37 -17.94 16.69
N THR A 180 -3.18 -17.46 16.34
CA THR A 180 -1.92 -18.01 16.86
C THR A 180 -1.41 -17.09 17.97
N PRO A 181 -0.98 -17.64 19.11
CA PRO A 181 -0.39 -16.84 20.19
C PRO A 181 0.86 -16.08 19.75
#